data_b97913dc9595e3db7aefb4d3d6041073
#
_entry.id   b97913dc9595e3db7aefb4d3d6041073
#
_cell.length_a   1.000
_cell.length_b   1.000
_cell.length_c   1.000
_cell.angle_alpha   90.00
_cell.angle_beta   90.00
_cell.angle_gamma   90.00
#
_symmetry.space_group_name_H-M   'P 1'
#
loop_
_entity.id
_entity.type
_entity.pdbx_description
1 polymer ?
#
loop_
_entity_poly.entity_id
_entity_poly.type
_entity_poly.pdbx_seq_one_letter_code
_entity_poly.pdbx_strand_id
1 'polypeptide(L)'
;MEKNDSLAFENFKKAAELKSANGALNLGVQYMLGCGTIKDLKESEKWYIKAAEYGNAEAAWRLYAMYTNGDSFPKNEIKAEEFLQKAVKAKHPEACYLIGARYYWGKSVEKNYQQAFIYWKLAADQGHLDACKNVAYCYKNGEGCTKDLKKAEEYENKAKDK
;
A
#
# COMPACT_ATOMS: atom_id res chain seq x y z
N MET A 1 29.04 -3.14 -12.18
CA MET A 1 28.46 -3.12 -10.80
C MET A 1 29.27 -2.09 -10.00
N GLU A 2 28.62 -1.02 -9.58
CA GLU A 2 29.31 0.04 -8.84
C GLU A 2 29.61 -0.42 -7.39
N LYS A 3 30.77 0.00 -6.86
CA LYS A 3 31.20 -0.37 -5.49
C LYS A 3 30.18 0.02 -4.42
N ASN A 4 29.42 1.11 -4.65
CA ASN A 4 28.35 1.56 -3.77
C ASN A 4 27.12 0.62 -3.76
N ASP A 5 26.76 0.03 -4.90
CA ASP A 5 25.63 -0.88 -5.01
C ASP A 5 25.88 -2.18 -4.25
N SER A 6 27.10 -2.72 -4.35
CA SER A 6 27.50 -3.92 -3.61
C SER A 6 27.47 -3.72 -2.09
N LEU A 7 27.94 -2.55 -1.62
CA LEU A 7 27.89 -2.23 -0.19
C LEU A 7 26.45 -2.03 0.31
N ALA A 8 25.60 -1.37 -0.48
CA ALA A 8 24.18 -1.19 -0.16
C ALA A 8 23.46 -2.55 -0.07
N PHE A 9 23.70 -3.44 -1.04
CA PHE A 9 23.16 -4.79 -1.03
C PHE A 9 23.53 -5.57 0.25
N GLU A 10 24.80 -5.60 0.63
CA GLU A 10 25.25 -6.28 1.85
C GLU A 10 24.62 -5.70 3.12
N ASN A 11 24.45 -4.37 3.19
CA ASN A 11 23.81 -3.73 4.32
C ASN A 11 22.31 -4.06 4.40
N PHE A 12 21.58 -4.07 3.26
CA PHE A 12 20.18 -4.48 3.24
C PHE A 12 20.01 -5.95 3.59
N LYS A 13 20.93 -6.81 3.14
CA LYS A 13 20.94 -8.24 3.48
C LYS A 13 21.07 -8.44 4.98
N LYS A 14 22.05 -7.81 5.62
CA LYS A 14 22.23 -7.86 7.08
C LYS A 14 20.98 -7.35 7.82
N ALA A 15 20.42 -6.21 7.40
CA ALA A 15 19.20 -5.67 7.98
C ALA A 15 18.00 -6.62 7.83
N ALA A 16 17.84 -7.24 6.67
CA ALA A 16 16.77 -8.20 6.39
C ALA A 16 16.92 -9.49 7.24
N GLU A 17 18.13 -9.99 7.42
CA GLU A 17 18.43 -11.13 8.29
C GLU A 17 18.07 -10.84 9.77
N LEU A 18 18.22 -9.58 10.20
CA LEU A 18 17.76 -9.08 11.49
C LEU A 18 16.25 -8.75 11.53
N LYS A 19 15.47 -9.22 10.56
CA LYS A 19 14.01 -9.02 10.42
C LYS A 19 13.60 -7.56 10.30
N SER A 20 14.48 -6.69 9.80
CA SER A 20 14.07 -5.33 9.42
C SER A 20 13.11 -5.38 8.22
N ALA A 21 11.88 -4.87 8.41
CA ALA A 21 10.89 -4.83 7.36
C ALA A 21 11.34 -3.97 6.16
N ASN A 22 12.00 -2.83 6.42
CA ASN A 22 12.58 -1.98 5.39
C ASN A 22 13.83 -2.60 4.76
N GLY A 23 14.66 -3.30 5.54
CA GLY A 23 15.80 -4.06 5.04
C GLY A 23 15.37 -5.13 4.04
N ALA A 24 14.34 -5.90 4.38
CA ALA A 24 13.78 -6.93 3.51
C ALA A 24 13.14 -6.34 2.25
N LEU A 25 12.39 -5.22 2.35
CA LEU A 25 11.86 -4.51 1.19
C LEU A 25 12.97 -4.09 0.24
N ASN A 26 14.00 -3.39 0.75
CA ASN A 26 15.11 -2.91 -0.07
C ASN A 26 15.90 -4.05 -0.70
N LEU A 27 16.13 -5.14 0.03
CA LEU A 27 16.79 -6.32 -0.52
C LEU A 27 15.98 -6.95 -1.67
N GLY A 28 14.64 -7.01 -1.54
CA GLY A 28 13.74 -7.41 -2.62
C GLY A 28 13.89 -6.53 -3.86
N VAL A 29 13.99 -5.20 -3.68
CA VAL A 29 14.25 -4.24 -4.78
C VAL A 29 15.61 -4.51 -5.43
N GLN A 30 16.67 -4.74 -4.65
CA GLN A 30 18.01 -5.01 -5.19
C GLN A 30 18.00 -6.25 -6.10
N TYR A 31 17.38 -7.34 -5.65
CA TYR A 31 17.22 -8.55 -6.48
C TYR A 31 16.36 -8.31 -7.73
N MET A 32 15.32 -7.48 -7.65
CA MET A 32 14.46 -7.15 -8.79
C MET A 32 15.23 -6.39 -9.88
N LEU A 33 16.07 -5.44 -9.48
CA LEU A 33 16.80 -4.56 -10.39
C LEU A 33 18.18 -5.13 -10.78
N GLY A 34 18.74 -6.05 -9.99
CA GLY A 34 20.11 -6.52 -10.15
C GLY A 34 21.16 -5.51 -9.67
N CYS A 35 20.79 -4.64 -8.71
CA CYS A 35 21.70 -3.64 -8.15
C CYS A 35 22.54 -4.26 -7.02
N GLY A 36 23.85 -4.27 -7.15
CA GLY A 36 24.77 -4.90 -6.19
C GLY A 36 24.72 -6.44 -6.17
N THR A 37 23.86 -7.07 -6.99
CA THR A 37 23.70 -8.50 -7.14
C THR A 37 23.23 -8.86 -8.56
N ILE A 38 23.12 -10.14 -8.88
CA ILE A 38 22.49 -10.60 -10.11
C ILE A 38 20.96 -10.47 -9.93
N LYS A 39 20.26 -10.01 -10.99
CA LYS A 39 18.79 -9.94 -11.01
C LYS A 39 18.21 -11.33 -10.79
N ASP A 40 17.38 -11.49 -9.76
CA ASP A 40 16.68 -12.71 -9.42
C ASP A 40 15.26 -12.40 -8.92
N LEU A 41 14.26 -12.64 -9.78
CA LEU A 41 12.87 -12.38 -9.46
C LEU A 41 12.31 -13.32 -8.38
N LYS A 42 12.85 -14.54 -8.24
CA LYS A 42 12.41 -15.49 -7.19
C LYS A 42 12.89 -15.03 -5.81
N GLU A 43 14.15 -14.63 -5.70
CA GLU A 43 14.67 -14.06 -4.45
C GLU A 43 13.99 -12.71 -4.16
N SER A 44 13.72 -11.89 -5.18
CA SER A 44 12.94 -10.66 -5.02
C SER A 44 11.56 -10.93 -4.41
N GLU A 45 10.78 -11.85 -4.98
CA GLU A 45 9.46 -12.26 -4.47
C GLU A 45 9.54 -12.67 -3.00
N LYS A 46 10.47 -13.55 -2.67
CA LYS A 46 10.70 -14.07 -1.32
C LYS A 46 10.97 -12.95 -0.31
N TRP A 47 11.81 -11.97 -0.67
CA TRP A 47 12.14 -10.88 0.23
C TRP A 47 11.01 -9.84 0.35
N TYR A 48 10.23 -9.59 -0.70
CA TYR A 48 9.01 -8.80 -0.60
C TYR A 48 7.98 -9.47 0.32
N ILE A 49 7.80 -10.81 0.21
CA ILE A 49 6.90 -11.55 1.09
C ILE A 49 7.34 -11.40 2.55
N LYS A 50 8.63 -11.61 2.85
CA LYS A 50 9.17 -11.42 4.20
C LYS A 50 8.97 -9.98 4.71
N ALA A 51 9.21 -8.98 3.87
CA ALA A 51 8.96 -7.60 4.23
C ALA A 51 7.50 -7.36 4.65
N ALA A 52 6.54 -7.88 3.88
CA ALA A 52 5.13 -7.81 4.19
C ALA A 52 4.77 -8.57 5.48
N GLU A 53 5.38 -9.73 5.73
CA GLU A 53 5.23 -10.49 6.97
C GLU A 53 5.79 -9.74 8.19
N TYR A 54 6.87 -8.98 8.00
CA TYR A 54 7.43 -8.09 9.03
C TYR A 54 6.66 -6.78 9.19
N GLY A 55 5.51 -6.65 8.50
CA GLY A 55 4.58 -5.51 8.63
C GLY A 55 4.87 -4.33 7.71
N ASN A 56 5.71 -4.49 6.69
CA ASN A 56 5.93 -3.43 5.70
C ASN A 56 4.70 -3.27 4.80
N ALA A 57 3.98 -2.15 4.95
CA ALA A 57 2.78 -1.86 4.19
C ALA A 57 3.05 -1.70 2.69
N GLU A 58 4.15 -1.03 2.34
CA GLU A 58 4.58 -0.80 0.97
C GLU A 58 4.91 -2.13 0.25
N ALA A 59 5.60 -3.06 0.93
CA ALA A 59 5.89 -4.38 0.37
C ALA A 59 4.61 -5.16 0.06
N ALA A 60 3.63 -5.13 0.97
CA ALA A 60 2.35 -5.78 0.76
C ALA A 60 1.58 -5.16 -0.42
N TRP A 61 1.55 -3.83 -0.53
CA TRP A 61 0.94 -3.12 -1.65
C TRP A 61 1.61 -3.45 -3.00
N ARG A 62 2.94 -3.47 -3.04
CA ARG A 62 3.70 -3.84 -4.24
C ARG A 62 3.42 -5.27 -4.69
N LEU A 63 3.37 -6.22 -3.75
CA LEU A 63 3.00 -7.61 -4.06
C LEU A 63 1.57 -7.71 -4.63
N TYR A 64 0.62 -6.97 -4.06
CA TYR A 64 -0.73 -6.85 -4.62
C TYR A 64 -0.69 -6.41 -6.09
N ALA A 65 0.03 -5.32 -6.39
CA ALA A 65 0.15 -4.80 -7.76
C ALA A 65 0.83 -5.81 -8.70
N MET A 66 1.94 -6.41 -8.27
CA MET A 66 2.69 -7.39 -9.07
C MET A 66 1.87 -8.63 -9.42
N TYR A 67 1.12 -9.18 -8.46
CA TYR A 67 0.24 -10.33 -8.72
C TYR A 67 -1.04 -9.97 -9.48
N THR A 68 -1.50 -8.73 -9.41
CA THR A 68 -2.65 -8.24 -10.18
C THR A 68 -2.29 -8.03 -11.64
N ASN A 69 -1.15 -7.38 -11.90
CA ASN A 69 -0.71 -7.02 -13.25
C ASN A 69 -0.06 -8.18 -13.98
N GLY A 70 0.71 -9.01 -13.27
CA GLY A 70 1.48 -10.09 -13.86
C GLY A 70 2.80 -9.65 -14.51
N ASP A 71 3.27 -8.42 -14.22
CA ASP A 71 4.46 -7.83 -14.86
C ASP A 71 5.78 -8.45 -14.39
N SER A 72 5.88 -8.75 -13.08
CA SER A 72 7.09 -9.28 -12.45
C SER A 72 6.94 -10.72 -12.00
N PHE A 73 5.73 -11.09 -11.56
CA PHE A 73 5.36 -12.44 -11.15
C PHE A 73 4.11 -12.88 -11.92
N PRO A 74 3.89 -14.19 -12.15
CA PRO A 74 2.69 -14.67 -12.80
C PRO A 74 1.42 -14.16 -12.08
N LYS A 75 0.46 -13.67 -12.86
CA LYS A 75 -0.83 -13.18 -12.32
C LYS A 75 -1.46 -14.21 -11.40
N ASN A 76 -1.87 -13.78 -10.21
CA ASN A 76 -2.50 -14.63 -9.20
C ASN A 76 -3.47 -13.80 -8.33
N GLU A 77 -4.75 -13.90 -8.62
CA GLU A 77 -5.79 -13.12 -7.96
C GLU A 77 -5.93 -13.46 -6.45
N ILE A 78 -5.70 -14.72 -6.09
CA ILE A 78 -5.77 -15.16 -4.68
C ILE A 78 -4.64 -14.52 -3.87
N LYS A 79 -3.41 -14.62 -4.36
CA LYS A 79 -2.26 -13.95 -3.71
C LYS A 79 -2.42 -12.43 -3.69
N ALA A 80 -2.90 -11.84 -4.80
CA ALA A 80 -3.16 -10.41 -4.85
C ALA A 80 -4.12 -9.98 -3.74
N GLU A 81 -5.26 -10.65 -3.58
CA GLU A 81 -6.21 -10.31 -2.52
C GLU A 81 -5.61 -10.51 -1.12
N GLU A 82 -4.84 -11.58 -0.88
CA GLU A 82 -4.13 -11.81 0.39
C GLU A 82 -3.21 -10.64 0.74
N PHE A 83 -2.40 -10.17 -0.23
CA PHE A 83 -1.48 -9.06 0.01
C PHE A 83 -2.19 -7.70 0.10
N LEU A 84 -3.32 -7.52 -0.60
CA LEU A 84 -4.16 -6.34 -0.39
C LEU A 84 -4.66 -6.26 1.05
N GLN A 85 -5.14 -7.37 1.62
CA GLN A 85 -5.60 -7.41 3.01
C GLN A 85 -4.45 -7.15 4.00
N LYS A 86 -3.24 -7.65 3.73
CA LYS A 86 -2.04 -7.31 4.52
C LYS A 86 -1.69 -5.81 4.45
N ALA A 87 -1.76 -5.22 3.26
CA ALA A 87 -1.53 -3.78 3.06
C ALA A 87 -2.57 -2.93 3.81
N VAL A 88 -3.85 -3.31 3.77
CA VAL A 88 -4.92 -2.64 4.50
C VAL A 88 -4.71 -2.74 6.01
N LYS A 89 -4.37 -3.94 6.52
CA LYS A 89 -4.05 -4.14 7.94
C LYS A 89 -2.88 -3.27 8.40
N ALA A 90 -1.89 -3.11 7.55
CA ALA A 90 -0.74 -2.22 7.77
C ALA A 90 -1.06 -0.74 7.45
N LYS A 91 -2.30 -0.41 7.13
CA LYS A 91 -2.82 0.94 6.84
C LYS A 91 -2.14 1.63 5.66
N HIS A 92 -1.75 0.87 4.62
CA HIS A 92 -1.22 1.48 3.40
C HIS A 92 -2.26 2.40 2.75
N PRO A 93 -1.94 3.68 2.44
CA PRO A 93 -2.93 4.66 2.01
C PRO A 93 -3.68 4.26 0.74
N GLU A 94 -2.99 3.79 -0.31
CA GLU A 94 -3.62 3.35 -1.56
C GLU A 94 -4.48 2.10 -1.36
N ALA A 95 -4.05 1.17 -0.48
CA ALA A 95 -4.84 -0.02 -0.16
C ALA A 95 -6.11 0.35 0.59
N CYS A 96 -6.03 1.25 1.58
CA CYS A 96 -7.18 1.77 2.30
C CYS A 96 -8.13 2.51 1.35
N TYR A 97 -7.60 3.36 0.46
CA TYR A 97 -8.40 4.05 -0.56
C TYR A 97 -9.17 3.06 -1.46
N LEU A 98 -8.49 2.03 -1.95
CA LEU A 98 -9.09 1.00 -2.79
C LEU A 98 -10.22 0.23 -2.07
N ILE A 99 -10.00 -0.17 -0.82
CA ILE A 99 -11.02 -0.86 -0.02
C ILE A 99 -12.20 0.07 0.29
N GLY A 100 -11.94 1.34 0.59
CA GLY A 100 -12.99 2.35 0.74
C GLY A 100 -13.88 2.44 -0.50
N ALA A 101 -13.27 2.47 -1.70
CA ALA A 101 -13.98 2.47 -2.96
C ALA A 101 -14.79 1.17 -3.19
N ARG A 102 -14.25 0.01 -2.80
CA ARG A 102 -14.99 -1.26 -2.87
C ARG A 102 -16.29 -1.22 -2.04
N TYR A 103 -16.20 -0.73 -0.80
CA TYR A 103 -17.38 -0.57 0.06
C TYR A 103 -18.36 0.48 -0.45
N TYR A 104 -17.87 1.59 -1.00
CA TYR A 104 -18.73 2.65 -1.53
C TYR A 104 -19.56 2.18 -2.73
N TRP A 105 -18.93 1.44 -3.65
CA TRP A 105 -19.58 0.94 -4.86
C TRP A 105 -20.20 -0.45 -4.73
N GLY A 106 -19.94 -1.17 -3.63
CA GLY A 106 -20.39 -2.56 -3.47
C GLY A 106 -19.66 -3.54 -4.40
N LYS A 107 -18.36 -3.31 -4.68
CA LYS A 107 -17.57 -4.18 -5.56
C LYS A 107 -16.86 -5.26 -4.73
N SER A 108 -17.22 -6.51 -4.95
CA SER A 108 -16.71 -7.70 -4.23
C SER A 108 -17.00 -7.72 -2.72
N VAL A 109 -17.75 -6.74 -2.22
CA VAL A 109 -18.24 -6.62 -0.83
C VAL A 109 -19.61 -5.99 -0.84
N GLU A 110 -20.41 -6.19 0.20
CA GLU A 110 -21.68 -5.50 0.37
C GLU A 110 -21.44 -3.99 0.53
N LYS A 111 -22.30 -3.18 -0.13
CA LYS A 111 -22.21 -1.73 -0.09
C LYS A 111 -22.38 -1.21 1.33
N ASN A 112 -21.41 -0.42 1.79
CA ASN A 112 -21.42 0.13 3.14
C ASN A 112 -20.68 1.50 3.20
N TYR A 113 -21.44 2.57 3.26
CA TYR A 113 -20.89 3.93 3.28
C TYR A 113 -20.09 4.25 4.55
N GLN A 114 -20.46 3.67 5.70
CA GLN A 114 -19.68 3.85 6.94
C GLN A 114 -18.29 3.24 6.80
N GLN A 115 -18.19 2.00 6.28
CA GLN A 115 -16.90 1.36 6.05
C GLN A 115 -16.10 2.13 5.01
N ALA A 116 -16.73 2.59 3.94
CA ALA A 116 -16.07 3.42 2.91
C ALA A 116 -15.45 4.67 3.53
N PHE A 117 -16.22 5.40 4.34
CA PHE A 117 -15.74 6.59 5.04
C PHE A 117 -14.55 6.30 5.96
N ILE A 118 -14.63 5.21 6.76
CA ILE A 118 -13.55 4.82 7.68
C ILE A 118 -12.24 4.57 6.91
N TYR A 119 -12.29 3.80 5.83
CA TYR A 119 -11.09 3.48 5.06
C TYR A 119 -10.55 4.69 4.29
N TRP A 120 -11.42 5.51 3.71
CA TRP A 120 -10.97 6.74 3.06
C TRP A 120 -10.35 7.71 4.05
N LYS A 121 -10.92 7.81 5.27
CA LYS A 121 -10.34 8.64 6.32
C LYS A 121 -8.95 8.15 6.74
N LEU A 122 -8.74 6.83 6.88
CA LEU A 122 -7.41 6.26 7.14
C LEU A 122 -6.39 6.62 6.05
N ALA A 123 -6.80 6.62 4.79
CA ALA A 123 -5.95 7.03 3.68
C ALA A 123 -5.70 8.55 3.66
N ALA A 124 -6.74 9.35 3.86
CA ALA A 124 -6.68 10.81 3.87
C ALA A 124 -5.79 11.35 5.00
N ASP A 125 -5.84 10.74 6.19
CA ASP A 125 -5.02 11.11 7.35
C ASP A 125 -3.51 10.83 7.10
N GLN A 126 -3.18 10.04 6.07
CA GLN A 126 -1.82 9.81 5.58
C GLN A 126 -1.48 10.63 4.33
N GLY A 127 -2.33 11.56 3.93
CA GLY A 127 -2.10 12.48 2.83
C GLY A 127 -2.48 11.96 1.44
N HIS A 128 -3.31 10.91 1.36
CA HIS A 128 -3.85 10.47 0.07
C HIS A 128 -4.89 11.48 -0.45
N LEU A 129 -4.56 12.24 -1.48
CA LEU A 129 -5.33 13.39 -1.95
C LEU A 129 -6.76 13.05 -2.39
N ASP A 130 -6.92 11.96 -3.15
CA ASP A 130 -8.26 11.56 -3.60
C ASP A 130 -9.12 11.01 -2.45
N ALA A 131 -8.49 10.42 -1.43
CA ALA A 131 -9.20 10.06 -0.20
C ALA A 131 -9.66 11.32 0.56
N CYS A 132 -8.85 12.40 0.59
CA CYS A 132 -9.27 13.67 1.17
C CYS A 132 -10.53 14.23 0.48
N LYS A 133 -10.58 14.18 -0.87
CA LYS A 133 -11.78 14.60 -1.64
C LYS A 133 -13.00 13.76 -1.27
N ASN A 134 -12.84 12.44 -1.17
CA ASN A 134 -13.93 11.53 -0.82
C ASN A 134 -14.42 11.75 0.62
N VAL A 135 -13.50 11.96 1.58
CA VAL A 135 -13.85 12.29 2.96
C VAL A 135 -14.59 13.62 3.06
N ALA A 136 -14.13 14.64 2.31
CA ALA A 136 -14.82 15.92 2.23
C ALA A 136 -16.24 15.77 1.68
N TYR A 137 -16.41 14.98 0.63
CA TYR A 137 -17.71 14.65 0.07
C TYR A 137 -18.62 13.96 1.09
N CYS A 138 -18.10 12.98 1.83
CA CYS A 138 -18.83 12.27 2.87
C CYS A 138 -19.32 13.23 3.97
N TYR A 139 -18.46 14.10 4.47
CA TYR A 139 -18.86 15.11 5.48
C TYR A 139 -19.86 16.12 4.93
N LYS A 140 -19.76 16.52 3.66
CA LYS A 140 -20.67 17.47 3.03
C LYS A 140 -22.09 16.93 2.89
N ASN A 141 -22.22 15.63 2.59
CA ASN A 141 -23.51 14.99 2.30
C ASN A 141 -24.05 14.16 3.48
N GLY A 142 -23.23 13.83 4.47
CA GLY A 142 -23.59 12.94 5.57
C GLY A 142 -23.58 11.46 5.15
N GLU A 143 -22.78 11.09 4.13
CA GLU A 143 -22.67 9.71 3.66
C GLU A 143 -21.63 8.95 4.50
N GLY A 144 -22.09 7.94 5.23
CA GLY A 144 -21.24 7.12 6.09
C GLY A 144 -20.74 7.82 7.37
N CYS A 145 -21.05 9.09 7.56
CA CYS A 145 -20.72 9.88 8.74
C CYS A 145 -21.76 10.95 9.00
N THR A 146 -21.72 11.60 10.16
CA THR A 146 -22.53 12.77 10.44
C THR A 146 -22.07 13.95 9.56
N LYS A 147 -23.02 14.65 8.94
CA LYS A 147 -22.76 15.83 8.13
C LYS A 147 -22.03 16.91 8.95
N ASP A 148 -20.93 17.42 8.38
CA ASP A 148 -20.09 18.46 9.03
C ASP A 148 -19.39 19.29 7.95
N LEU A 149 -19.94 20.47 7.65
CA LEU A 149 -19.42 21.34 6.59
C LEU A 149 -18.04 21.91 6.92
N LYS A 150 -17.72 22.12 8.20
CA LYS A 150 -16.41 22.60 8.62
C LYS A 150 -15.32 21.56 8.33
N LYS A 151 -15.58 20.31 8.70
CA LYS A 151 -14.66 19.20 8.38
C LYS A 151 -14.57 18.96 6.87
N ALA A 152 -15.66 19.11 6.13
CA ALA A 152 -15.62 19.03 4.68
C ALA A 152 -14.60 20.03 4.10
N GLU A 153 -14.66 21.30 4.51
CA GLU A 153 -13.73 22.34 4.09
C GLU A 153 -12.27 22.03 4.51
N GLU A 154 -12.06 21.53 5.73
CA GLU A 154 -10.73 21.11 6.21
C GLU A 154 -10.10 20.05 5.29
N TYR A 155 -10.88 19.03 4.86
CA TYR A 155 -10.39 17.99 3.96
C TYR A 155 -10.30 18.45 2.50
N GLU A 156 -11.15 19.36 2.04
CA GLU A 156 -11.00 20.01 0.72
C GLU A 156 -9.68 20.79 0.64
N ASN A 157 -9.29 21.49 1.70
CA ASN A 157 -8.03 22.22 1.77
C ASN A 157 -6.84 21.26 1.79
N LYS A 158 -6.86 20.20 2.60
CA LYS A 158 -5.83 19.14 2.57
C LYS A 158 -5.63 18.52 1.17
N ALA A 159 -6.68 18.48 0.34
CA ALA A 159 -6.60 17.95 -1.01
C ALA A 159 -5.95 18.93 -2.02
N LYS A 160 -5.75 20.21 -1.64
CA LYS A 160 -5.14 21.25 -2.49
C LYS A 160 -3.67 21.50 -2.16
N ASP A 161 -3.22 21.13 -0.92
CA ASP A 161 -1.90 21.46 -0.41
C ASP A 161 -0.79 20.52 -0.96
N LYS A 162 -0.63 20.51 -2.33
CA LYS A 162 0.62 20.07 -2.98
C LYS A 162 0.87 20.81 -4.27
#